data_1078ef7ba15eec2ace3172ca58b10daa
#
_entry.id   1078ef7ba15eec2ace3172ca58b10daa
#
_cell.length_a   1.000
_cell.length_b   1.000
_cell.length_c   1.000
_cell.angle_alpha   90.00
_cell.angle_beta   90.00
_cell.angle_gamma   90.00
#
_symmetry.space_group_name_H-M   'P 1'
#
loop_
_entity.id
_entity.type
_entity.pdbx_description
1 polymer ?
#
loop_
_entity_poly.entity_id
_entity_poly.type
_entity_poly.pdbx_seq_one_letter_code
_entity_poly.pdbx_strand_id
1 'polypeptide(L)'
;MKLSSIISNVEMKLKLFFLKHQNLSFGIALFLIFCCLYVDYSVISNTQHKMENFEYREGVISYWDRTGGEFNDATLKIMNDTNVYTTQRYDGWLCFQHNGEKGEIVSFYTLKNKGGDKTVELPYYGLSKIDNPRSQFWLFFDVLLSCYNSVLIWWLLGLFGCAFFNFQIIRHKVLRLLTGLIWGISLLLYVIANIS
;
A
#
# COMPACT_ATOMS: atom_id res chain seq x y z
N MET A 1 28.15 -0.68 -28.30
CA MET A 1 27.68 -1.79 -29.17
C MET A 1 27.82 -3.21 -28.57
N LYS A 2 28.77 -3.52 -27.67
CA LYS A 2 28.93 -4.89 -27.10
C LYS A 2 27.92 -5.31 -26.04
N LEU A 3 27.36 -4.39 -25.25
CA LEU A 3 26.47 -4.72 -24.15
C LEU A 3 25.07 -5.20 -24.63
N SER A 4 24.53 -4.58 -25.66
CA SER A 4 23.23 -4.96 -26.24
C SER A 4 23.24 -6.35 -26.88
N SER A 5 24.36 -6.75 -27.50
CA SER A 5 24.49 -8.08 -28.11
C SER A 5 24.65 -9.18 -27.06
N ILE A 6 25.26 -8.88 -25.91
CA ILE A 6 25.39 -9.83 -24.79
C ILE A 6 24.03 -10.05 -24.14
N ILE A 7 23.27 -8.97 -23.86
CA ILE A 7 21.92 -9.04 -23.28
C ILE A 7 21.01 -9.86 -24.20
N SER A 8 21.00 -9.58 -25.50
CA SER A 8 20.20 -10.32 -26.49
C SER A 8 20.52 -11.81 -26.52
N ASN A 9 21.81 -12.17 -26.43
CA ASN A 9 22.23 -13.58 -26.40
C ASN A 9 21.82 -14.30 -25.11
N VAL A 10 21.91 -13.66 -23.94
CA VAL A 10 21.47 -14.21 -22.66
C VAL A 10 19.97 -14.40 -22.66
N GLU A 11 19.24 -13.41 -23.12
CA GLU A 11 17.76 -13.47 -23.23
C GLU A 11 17.31 -14.62 -24.13
N MET A 12 17.94 -14.80 -25.28
CA MET A 12 17.64 -15.87 -26.21
C MET A 12 17.92 -17.26 -25.61
N LYS A 13 19.03 -17.43 -24.91
CA LYS A 13 19.41 -18.69 -24.25
C LYS A 13 18.43 -19.03 -23.13
N LEU A 14 18.06 -18.06 -22.30
CA LEU A 14 17.06 -18.22 -21.25
C LEU A 14 15.70 -18.62 -21.85
N LYS A 15 15.27 -17.94 -22.88
CA LYS A 15 14.01 -18.25 -23.58
C LYS A 15 13.98 -19.68 -24.12
N LEU A 16 15.06 -20.10 -24.77
CA LEU A 16 15.21 -21.47 -25.30
C LEU A 16 15.22 -22.51 -24.17
N PHE A 17 15.92 -22.23 -23.08
CA PHE A 17 15.95 -23.11 -21.91
C PHE A 17 14.54 -23.34 -21.34
N PHE A 18 13.80 -22.27 -21.09
CA PHE A 18 12.45 -22.34 -20.54
C PHE A 18 11.44 -22.95 -21.50
N LEU A 19 11.59 -22.74 -22.81
CA LEU A 19 10.76 -23.41 -23.82
C LEU A 19 11.02 -24.91 -23.86
N LYS A 20 12.26 -25.35 -23.60
CA LYS A 20 12.62 -26.76 -23.51
C LYS A 20 12.08 -27.42 -22.23
N HIS A 21 11.98 -26.67 -21.14
CA HIS A 21 11.56 -27.15 -19.82
C HIS A 21 10.21 -26.56 -19.40
N GLN A 22 9.15 -26.83 -20.18
CA GLN A 22 7.83 -26.21 -19.98
C GLN A 22 7.24 -26.48 -18.59
N ASN A 23 7.40 -27.68 -18.03
CA ASN A 23 6.91 -28.04 -16.71
C ASN A 23 7.59 -27.25 -15.59
N LEU A 24 8.91 -27.04 -15.72
CA LEU A 24 9.68 -26.20 -14.79
C LEU A 24 9.21 -24.74 -14.86
N SER A 25 9.02 -24.25 -16.09
CA SER A 25 8.53 -22.90 -16.33
C SER A 25 7.15 -22.65 -15.73
N PHE A 26 6.26 -23.62 -15.88
CA PHE A 26 4.93 -23.58 -15.29
C PHE A 26 5.00 -23.61 -13.77
N GLY A 27 5.83 -24.47 -13.17
CA GLY A 27 6.05 -24.55 -11.73
C GLY A 27 6.58 -23.23 -11.14
N ILE A 28 7.55 -22.58 -11.79
CA ILE A 28 8.09 -21.29 -11.36
C ILE A 28 7.00 -20.20 -11.41
N ALA A 29 6.19 -20.15 -12.48
CA ALA A 29 5.12 -19.16 -12.59
C ALA A 29 4.04 -19.34 -11.51
N LEU A 30 3.63 -20.58 -11.24
CA LEU A 30 2.71 -20.86 -10.15
C LEU A 30 3.30 -20.47 -8.80
N PHE A 31 4.56 -20.81 -8.54
CA PHE A 31 5.25 -20.41 -7.31
C PHE A 31 5.25 -18.89 -7.12
N LEU A 32 5.58 -18.12 -8.17
CA LEU A 32 5.57 -16.66 -8.12
C LEU A 32 4.16 -16.11 -7.84
N ILE A 33 3.13 -16.69 -8.46
CA ILE A 33 1.73 -16.29 -8.19
C ILE A 33 1.36 -16.56 -6.74
N PHE A 34 1.72 -17.74 -6.20
CA PHE A 34 1.47 -18.05 -4.81
C PHE A 34 2.19 -17.09 -3.85
N CYS A 35 3.43 -16.73 -4.15
CA CYS A 35 4.17 -15.73 -3.37
C CYS A 35 3.44 -14.38 -3.36
N CYS A 36 2.95 -13.90 -4.51
CA CYS A 36 2.20 -12.66 -4.60
C CYS A 36 0.90 -12.72 -3.80
N LEU A 37 0.11 -13.80 -3.94
CA LEU A 37 -1.13 -13.98 -3.19
C LEU A 37 -0.89 -14.09 -1.68
N TYR A 38 0.20 -14.71 -1.26
CA TYR A 38 0.58 -14.77 0.15
C TYR A 38 0.93 -13.39 0.71
N VAL A 39 1.67 -12.58 -0.04
CA VAL A 39 1.98 -11.19 0.35
C VAL A 39 0.69 -10.38 0.47
N ASP A 40 -0.23 -10.48 -0.50
CA ASP A 40 -1.52 -9.80 -0.45
C ASP A 40 -2.32 -10.18 0.79
N TYR A 41 -2.47 -11.48 1.01
CA TYR A 41 -3.18 -12.00 2.19
C TYR A 41 -2.54 -11.48 3.49
N SER A 42 -1.22 -11.53 3.59
CA SER A 42 -0.48 -11.07 4.77
C SER A 42 -0.69 -9.57 5.03
N VAL A 43 -0.60 -8.74 3.98
CA VAL A 43 -0.80 -7.30 4.09
C VAL A 43 -2.23 -6.97 4.50
N ILE A 44 -3.22 -7.59 3.87
CA ILE A 44 -4.64 -7.41 4.20
C ILE A 44 -4.93 -7.84 5.64
N SER A 45 -4.49 -9.03 6.02
CA SER A 45 -4.70 -9.58 7.36
C SER A 45 -4.05 -8.72 8.45
N ASN A 46 -2.81 -8.27 8.22
CA ASN A 46 -2.11 -7.40 9.17
C ASN A 46 -2.78 -6.02 9.28
N THR A 47 -3.30 -5.48 8.17
CA THR A 47 -4.06 -4.22 8.18
C THR A 47 -5.34 -4.37 9.01
N GLN A 48 -6.10 -5.43 8.81
CA GLN A 48 -7.31 -5.71 9.59
C GLN A 48 -7.00 -5.86 11.08
N HIS A 49 -5.99 -6.66 11.42
CA HIS A 49 -5.58 -6.87 12.82
C HIS A 49 -5.09 -5.57 13.47
N LYS A 50 -4.44 -4.68 12.72
CA LYS A 50 -4.05 -3.36 13.21
C LYS A 50 -5.27 -2.50 13.51
N MET A 51 -6.30 -2.53 12.64
CA MET A 51 -7.54 -1.78 12.82
C MET A 51 -8.34 -2.24 14.06
N GLU A 52 -8.28 -3.52 14.43
CA GLU A 52 -8.91 -4.05 15.65
C GLU A 52 -8.36 -3.41 16.94
N ASN A 53 -7.13 -2.90 16.88
CA ASN A 53 -6.46 -2.24 18.01
C ASN A 53 -6.64 -0.73 18.01
N PHE A 54 -7.46 -0.18 17.12
CA PHE A 54 -7.71 1.24 17.09
C PHE A 54 -8.68 1.68 18.17
N GLU A 55 -8.48 2.91 18.61
CA GLU A 55 -9.37 3.68 19.43
C GLU A 55 -9.93 4.83 18.60
N TYR A 56 -11.24 4.97 18.58
CA TYR A 56 -11.91 6.12 17.97
C TYR A 56 -11.80 7.31 18.91
N ARG A 57 -11.42 8.46 18.38
CA ARG A 57 -11.30 9.71 19.12
C ARG A 57 -11.98 10.85 18.41
N GLU A 58 -12.48 11.77 19.19
CA GLU A 58 -13.04 13.04 18.75
C GLU A 58 -12.38 14.17 19.51
N GLY A 59 -12.32 15.35 18.90
CA GLY A 59 -11.83 16.52 19.59
C GLY A 59 -11.73 17.75 18.70
N VAL A 60 -11.43 18.89 19.35
CA VAL A 60 -11.23 20.16 18.67
C VAL A 60 -9.75 20.29 18.31
N ILE A 61 -9.46 20.60 17.07
CA ILE A 61 -8.09 20.82 16.61
C ILE A 61 -7.49 22.06 17.25
N SER A 62 -6.39 21.90 17.99
CA SER A 62 -5.58 23.01 18.48
C SER A 62 -4.47 23.39 17.49
N TYR A 63 -3.94 22.40 16.79
CA TYR A 63 -2.89 22.55 15.79
C TYR A 63 -3.00 21.45 14.75
N TRP A 64 -2.90 21.82 13.48
CA TRP A 64 -2.72 20.90 12.38
C TRP A 64 -1.75 21.52 11.38
N ASP A 65 -0.78 20.74 10.95
CA ASP A 65 0.22 21.17 9.99
C ASP A 65 0.64 20.00 9.11
N ARG A 66 1.04 20.31 7.90
CA ARG A 66 1.50 19.36 6.91
C ARG A 66 2.89 19.76 6.44
N THR A 67 3.84 18.89 6.65
CA THR A 67 5.19 19.05 6.09
C THR A 67 5.20 18.65 4.64
N GLY A 68 5.58 19.59 3.76
CA GLY A 68 5.78 19.28 2.34
C GLY A 68 7.02 18.42 2.15
N GLY A 69 6.93 17.37 1.33
CA GLY A 69 8.04 16.47 0.99
C GLY A 69 7.53 15.26 0.20
N GLU A 70 8.45 14.37 -0.14
CA GLU A 70 8.12 13.11 -0.86
C GLU A 70 7.15 12.22 -0.06
N PHE A 71 7.16 12.37 1.27
CA PHE A 71 6.21 11.78 2.21
C PHE A 71 5.55 12.93 2.97
N ASN A 72 4.36 13.32 2.55
CA ASN A 72 3.61 14.39 3.20
C ASN A 72 3.13 13.96 4.59
N ASP A 73 3.96 14.18 5.60
CA ASP A 73 3.60 13.92 6.99
C ASP A 73 2.68 15.02 7.51
N ALA A 74 1.65 14.65 8.24
CA ALA A 74 0.77 15.60 8.89
C ALA A 74 0.79 15.39 10.42
N THR A 75 0.85 16.50 11.14
CA THR A 75 0.83 16.54 12.61
C THR A 75 -0.47 17.16 13.09
N LEU A 76 -1.14 16.46 14.01
CA LEU A 76 -2.41 16.87 14.60
C LEU A 76 -2.25 16.96 16.12
N LYS A 77 -2.75 18.06 16.72
CA LYS A 77 -2.91 18.19 18.17
C LYS A 77 -4.35 18.55 18.48
N ILE A 78 -4.90 17.92 19.49
CA ILE A 78 -6.26 18.11 19.96
C ILE A 78 -6.23 18.98 21.23
N MET A 79 -7.21 19.85 21.40
CA MET A 79 -7.34 20.65 22.62
C MET A 79 -7.53 19.74 23.83
N ASN A 80 -6.83 20.05 24.92
CA ASN A 80 -6.83 19.30 26.18
C ASN A 80 -6.30 17.85 26.07
N ASP A 81 -5.65 17.49 24.97
CA ASP A 81 -4.92 16.23 24.83
C ASP A 81 -3.41 16.52 24.82
N THR A 82 -2.67 15.76 25.60
CA THR A 82 -1.21 15.88 25.68
C THR A 82 -0.48 15.14 24.57
N ASN A 83 -1.18 14.23 23.86
CA ASN A 83 -0.60 13.45 22.79
C ASN A 83 -0.43 14.27 21.51
N VAL A 84 0.58 13.90 20.73
CA VAL A 84 0.80 14.41 19.39
C VAL A 84 0.46 13.29 18.42
N TYR A 85 -0.38 13.58 17.45
CA TYR A 85 -0.82 12.60 16.45
C TYR A 85 -0.15 12.88 15.13
N THR A 86 0.44 11.85 14.52
CA THR A 86 1.13 11.97 13.24
C THR A 86 0.64 10.94 12.25
N THR A 87 0.62 11.29 10.98
CA THR A 87 0.31 10.35 9.91
C THR A 87 1.14 10.66 8.68
N GLN A 88 1.58 9.61 7.99
CA GLN A 88 2.08 9.74 6.64
C GLN A 88 0.90 9.94 5.71
N ARG A 89 0.87 11.07 5.05
CA ARG A 89 -0.24 11.43 4.21
C ARG A 89 0.14 11.36 2.76
N TYR A 90 -0.59 10.53 2.04
CA TYR A 90 -0.52 10.47 0.59
C TYR A 90 -1.69 11.25 0.01
N ASP A 91 -1.43 12.20 -0.86
CA ASP A 91 -2.45 12.96 -1.58
C ASP A 91 -3.08 12.17 -2.74
N GLY A 92 -3.02 10.85 -2.67
CA GLY A 92 -3.60 9.99 -3.69
C GLY A 92 -5.13 9.87 -3.57
N TRP A 93 -5.77 9.47 -4.64
CA TRP A 93 -7.22 9.31 -4.75
C TRP A 93 -7.83 8.37 -3.71
N LEU A 94 -7.05 7.46 -3.13
CA LEU A 94 -7.50 6.52 -2.13
C LEU A 94 -7.20 6.95 -0.68
N CYS A 95 -6.45 8.04 -0.49
CA CYS A 95 -6.04 8.57 0.81
C CYS A 95 -6.67 9.92 1.10
N PHE A 96 -7.95 10.09 0.83
CA PHE A 96 -8.68 11.31 1.17
C PHE A 96 -8.78 11.44 2.69
N GLN A 97 -7.85 12.16 3.28
CA GLN A 97 -8.00 12.65 4.63
C GLN A 97 -8.50 14.09 4.59
N HIS A 98 -9.33 14.41 5.57
CA HIS A 98 -9.75 15.79 5.75
C HIS A 98 -8.56 16.67 6.15
N ASN A 99 -8.43 17.84 5.55
CA ASN A 99 -7.48 18.86 5.98
C ASN A 99 -8.04 19.52 7.24
N GLY A 100 -7.38 19.32 8.37
CA GLY A 100 -7.84 19.90 9.62
C GLY A 100 -7.63 21.41 9.68
N GLU A 101 -8.62 22.12 10.18
CA GLU A 101 -8.50 23.55 10.49
C GLU A 101 -8.53 23.76 11.99
N LYS A 102 -7.76 24.74 12.51
CA LYS A 102 -7.75 25.06 13.92
C LYS A 102 -9.14 25.48 14.40
N GLY A 103 -9.62 24.86 15.47
CA GLY A 103 -10.95 25.08 16.05
C GLY A 103 -12.04 24.18 15.49
N GLU A 104 -11.73 23.37 14.48
CA GLU A 104 -12.66 22.42 13.90
C GLU A 104 -12.84 21.18 14.81
N ILE A 105 -14.06 20.63 14.86
CA ILE A 105 -14.36 19.37 15.56
C ILE A 105 -14.18 18.24 14.58
N VAL A 106 -13.26 17.33 14.89
CA VAL A 106 -12.91 16.20 14.02
C VAL A 106 -13.00 14.87 14.76
N SER A 107 -13.07 13.82 13.96
CA SER A 107 -12.94 12.44 14.42
C SER A 107 -11.80 11.73 13.67
N PHE A 108 -11.15 10.80 14.35
CA PHE A 108 -10.04 10.02 13.79
C PHE A 108 -9.84 8.73 14.59
N TYR A 109 -9.03 7.84 14.05
CA TYR A 109 -8.64 6.59 14.70
C TYR A 109 -7.15 6.62 15.04
N THR A 110 -6.78 6.11 16.20
CA THR A 110 -5.40 6.01 16.67
C THR A 110 -5.16 4.69 17.38
N LEU A 111 -3.90 4.34 17.61
CA LEU A 111 -3.58 3.19 18.44
C LEU A 111 -3.84 3.51 19.92
N LYS A 112 -4.34 2.51 20.65
CA LYS A 112 -4.54 2.64 22.10
C LYS A 112 -3.23 2.97 22.80
N ASN A 113 -3.19 4.07 23.52
CA ASN A 113 -2.04 4.45 24.34
C ASN A 113 -1.95 3.50 25.54
N LYS A 114 -0.92 2.65 25.59
CA LYS A 114 -0.66 1.72 26.70
C LYS A 114 0.24 2.31 27.80
N GLY A 115 0.74 3.52 27.62
CA GLY A 115 1.73 4.12 28.52
C GLY A 115 1.24 5.42 29.11
N GLY A 116 0.79 5.41 30.33
CA GLY A 116 0.52 6.50 31.28
C GLY A 116 0.71 7.98 30.81
N ASP A 117 0.75 8.93 31.75
CA ASP A 117 0.74 10.39 31.55
C ASP A 117 1.89 11.04 30.74
N LYS A 118 2.66 10.29 29.98
CA LYS A 118 3.71 10.85 29.13
C LYS A 118 3.14 11.24 27.76
N THR A 119 3.49 12.43 27.29
CA THR A 119 3.25 12.84 25.91
C THR A 119 3.84 11.81 24.96
N VAL A 120 3.00 11.16 24.18
CA VAL A 120 3.39 10.11 23.23
C VAL A 120 3.01 10.58 21.85
N GLU A 121 3.89 10.32 20.91
CA GLU A 121 3.58 10.46 19.48
C GLU A 121 2.85 9.20 19.01
N LEU A 122 1.62 9.36 18.51
CA LEU A 122 0.74 8.29 18.12
C LEU A 122 0.36 8.43 16.63
N PRO A 123 0.32 7.35 15.87
CA PRO A 123 -0.18 7.41 14.52
C PRO A 123 -1.70 7.66 14.53
N TYR A 124 -2.19 8.50 13.60
CA TYR A 124 -3.62 8.66 13.37
C TYR A 124 -4.02 8.33 11.93
N TYR A 125 -5.26 7.93 11.75
CA TYR A 125 -5.83 7.51 10.48
C TYR A 125 -7.25 8.01 10.34
N GLY A 126 -7.69 8.23 9.10
CA GLY A 126 -9.08 8.51 8.79
C GLY A 126 -9.61 9.81 9.36
N LEU A 127 -8.78 10.87 9.43
CA LEU A 127 -9.24 12.18 9.89
C LEU A 127 -10.43 12.65 9.05
N SER A 128 -11.50 13.01 9.72
CA SER A 128 -12.76 13.44 9.09
C SER A 128 -13.51 14.43 9.98
N LYS A 129 -14.43 15.18 9.37
CA LYS A 129 -15.38 15.99 10.16
C LYS A 129 -16.29 15.06 10.97
N ILE A 130 -16.71 15.50 12.15
CA ILE A 130 -17.58 14.70 13.03
C ILE A 130 -18.91 14.35 12.35
N ASP A 131 -19.43 15.27 11.53
CA ASP A 131 -20.70 15.10 10.82
C ASP A 131 -20.62 14.12 9.64
N ASN A 132 -19.41 13.76 9.22
CA ASN A 132 -19.17 12.84 8.11
C ASN A 132 -18.00 11.89 8.44
N PRO A 133 -18.21 10.94 9.35
CA PRO A 133 -17.16 10.03 9.79
C PRO A 133 -16.70 9.13 8.64
N ARG A 134 -15.41 8.83 8.63
CA ARG A 134 -14.79 7.97 7.60
C ARG A 134 -15.40 6.58 7.65
N SER A 135 -15.84 6.06 6.50
CA SER A 135 -16.31 4.68 6.44
C SER A 135 -15.13 3.71 6.66
N GLN A 136 -15.43 2.53 7.20
CA GLN A 136 -14.42 1.49 7.48
C GLN A 136 -13.67 1.06 6.23
N PHE A 137 -14.32 1.08 5.07
CA PHE A 137 -13.72 0.77 3.79
C PHE A 137 -12.57 1.75 3.44
N TRP A 138 -12.82 3.05 3.54
CA TRP A 138 -11.79 4.06 3.27
C TRP A 138 -10.71 4.11 4.34
N LEU A 139 -11.08 3.87 5.60
CA LEU A 139 -10.13 3.73 6.70
C LEU A 139 -9.15 2.58 6.45
N PHE A 140 -9.65 1.44 5.95
CA PHE A 140 -8.81 0.30 5.59
C PHE A 140 -7.73 0.69 4.56
N PHE A 141 -8.11 1.42 3.50
CA PHE A 141 -7.16 1.88 2.49
C PHE A 141 -6.17 2.90 3.05
N ASP A 142 -6.61 3.80 3.92
CA ASP A 142 -5.75 4.78 4.58
C ASP A 142 -4.65 4.08 5.40
N VAL A 143 -5.03 3.09 6.21
CA VAL A 143 -4.10 2.29 7.00
C VAL A 143 -3.17 1.44 6.12
N LEU A 144 -3.71 0.81 5.09
CA LEU A 144 -2.96 -0.04 4.16
C LEU A 144 -1.86 0.76 3.46
N LEU A 145 -2.21 1.91 2.91
CA LEU A 145 -1.26 2.75 2.17
C LEU A 145 -0.23 3.40 3.10
N SER A 146 -0.64 3.88 4.27
CA SER A 146 0.28 4.45 5.25
C SER A 146 1.31 3.43 5.76
N CYS A 147 0.90 2.17 5.95
CA CYS A 147 1.77 1.15 6.54
C CYS A 147 2.59 0.37 5.52
N TYR A 148 2.10 0.21 4.29
CA TYR A 148 2.63 -0.77 3.34
C TYR A 148 2.98 -0.20 1.96
N ASN A 149 3.07 1.11 1.79
CA ASN A 149 3.37 1.72 0.49
C ASN A 149 4.68 1.19 -0.12
N SER A 150 5.74 1.07 0.66
CA SER A 150 7.02 0.53 0.19
C SER A 150 6.93 -0.94 -0.23
N VAL A 151 6.10 -1.74 0.45
CA VAL A 151 5.89 -3.15 0.11
C VAL A 151 5.15 -3.28 -1.22
N LEU A 152 4.22 -2.38 -1.51
CA LEU A 152 3.47 -2.36 -2.77
C LEU A 152 4.39 -2.23 -4.00
N ILE A 153 5.49 -1.49 -3.91
CA ILE A 153 6.45 -1.38 -5.01
C ILE A 153 7.10 -2.74 -5.31
N TRP A 154 7.55 -3.44 -4.28
CA TRP A 154 8.17 -4.77 -4.44
C TRP A 154 7.18 -5.82 -4.95
N TRP A 155 5.95 -5.75 -4.48
CA TRP A 155 4.86 -6.59 -4.95
C TRP A 155 4.56 -6.35 -6.44
N LEU A 156 4.49 -5.10 -6.89
CA LEU A 156 4.32 -4.77 -8.31
C LEU A 156 5.46 -5.29 -9.18
N LEU A 157 6.70 -5.18 -8.72
CA LEU A 157 7.86 -5.74 -9.43
C LEU A 157 7.77 -7.27 -9.54
N GLY A 158 7.34 -7.94 -8.46
CA GLY A 158 7.09 -9.38 -8.45
C GLY A 158 6.00 -9.79 -9.44
N LEU A 159 4.87 -9.07 -9.46
CA LEU A 159 3.80 -9.29 -10.41
C LEU A 159 4.21 -9.03 -11.86
N PHE A 160 5.00 -8.00 -12.09
CA PHE A 160 5.58 -7.73 -13.41
C PHE A 160 6.44 -8.91 -13.87
N GLY A 161 7.31 -9.43 -12.99
CA GLY A 161 8.10 -10.61 -13.26
C GLY A 161 7.24 -11.82 -13.60
N CYS A 162 6.17 -12.08 -12.83
CA CYS A 162 5.21 -13.15 -13.11
C CYS A 162 4.52 -12.98 -14.46
N ALA A 163 4.03 -11.78 -14.76
CA ALA A 163 3.35 -11.48 -16.01
C ALA A 163 4.31 -11.66 -17.20
N PHE A 164 5.50 -11.08 -17.10
CA PHE A 164 6.55 -11.22 -18.14
C PHE A 164 6.89 -12.69 -18.40
N PHE A 165 7.11 -13.46 -17.35
CA PHE A 165 7.42 -14.88 -17.43
C PHE A 165 6.31 -15.67 -18.12
N ASN A 166 5.05 -15.43 -17.75
CA ASN A 166 3.90 -16.05 -18.37
C ASN A 166 3.71 -15.67 -19.85
N PHE A 167 3.87 -14.39 -20.17
CA PHE A 167 3.69 -13.94 -21.56
C PHE A 167 4.76 -14.46 -22.50
N GLN A 168 6.01 -14.52 -22.04
CA GLN A 168 7.14 -14.88 -22.89
C GLN A 168 7.37 -16.40 -22.96
N ILE A 169 7.08 -17.15 -21.90
CA ILE A 169 7.56 -18.52 -21.75
C ILE A 169 6.43 -19.56 -21.75
N ILE A 170 5.40 -19.38 -20.93
CA ILE A 170 4.42 -20.45 -20.67
C ILE A 170 3.36 -20.59 -21.77
N ARG A 171 3.00 -19.51 -22.45
CA ARG A 171 1.98 -19.46 -23.50
C ARG A 171 0.59 -20.03 -23.12
N HIS A 172 0.34 -20.32 -21.86
CA HIS A 172 -0.95 -20.83 -21.41
C HIS A 172 -1.96 -19.68 -21.34
N LYS A 173 -3.03 -19.75 -22.16
CA LYS A 173 -3.98 -18.64 -22.34
C LYS A 173 -4.62 -18.17 -21.04
N VAL A 174 -5.12 -19.09 -20.21
CA VAL A 174 -5.80 -18.75 -18.94
C VAL A 174 -4.82 -18.11 -17.95
N LEU A 175 -3.63 -18.69 -17.81
CA LEU A 175 -2.61 -18.19 -16.89
C LEU A 175 -2.11 -16.79 -17.30
N ARG A 176 -1.97 -16.55 -18.60
CA ARG A 176 -1.63 -15.20 -19.13
C ARG A 176 -2.72 -14.20 -18.82
N LEU A 177 -3.99 -14.57 -19.02
CA LEU A 177 -5.12 -13.67 -18.74
C LEU A 177 -5.18 -13.32 -17.27
N LEU A 178 -5.08 -14.30 -16.37
CA LEU A 178 -5.12 -14.10 -14.93
C LEU A 178 -3.97 -13.21 -14.44
N THR A 179 -2.73 -13.53 -14.83
CA THR A 179 -1.57 -12.72 -14.40
C THR A 179 -1.61 -11.31 -14.99
N GLY A 180 -2.07 -11.16 -16.22
CA GLY A 180 -2.25 -9.85 -16.86
C GLY A 180 -3.32 -9.01 -16.16
N LEU A 181 -4.44 -9.61 -15.76
CA LEU A 181 -5.50 -8.92 -15.01
C LEU A 181 -5.03 -8.51 -13.62
N ILE A 182 -4.42 -9.43 -12.86
CA ILE A 182 -3.90 -9.13 -11.52
C ILE A 182 -2.88 -8.00 -11.60
N TRP A 183 -1.94 -8.07 -12.54
CA TRP A 183 -0.94 -7.03 -12.72
C TRP A 183 -1.56 -5.69 -13.13
N GLY A 184 -2.51 -5.70 -14.08
CA GLY A 184 -3.19 -4.48 -14.54
C GLY A 184 -3.96 -3.79 -13.43
N ILE A 185 -4.71 -4.55 -12.62
CA ILE A 185 -5.44 -4.01 -11.46
C ILE A 185 -4.48 -3.45 -10.43
N SER A 186 -3.39 -4.17 -10.14
CA SER A 186 -2.39 -3.75 -9.16
C SER A 186 -1.65 -2.49 -9.57
N LEU A 187 -1.27 -2.40 -10.86
CA LEU A 187 -0.68 -1.19 -11.43
C LEU A 187 -1.65 -0.02 -11.35
N LEU A 188 -2.91 -0.24 -11.68
CA LEU A 188 -3.95 0.80 -11.60
C LEU A 188 -4.09 1.32 -10.16
N LEU A 189 -4.18 0.41 -9.19
CA LEU A 189 -4.26 0.78 -7.77
C LEU A 189 -3.02 1.54 -7.30
N TYR A 190 -1.84 1.11 -7.72
CA TYR A 190 -0.60 1.81 -7.39
C TYR A 190 -0.56 3.22 -8.00
N VAL A 191 -0.92 3.36 -9.28
CA VAL A 191 -0.96 4.66 -9.96
C VAL A 191 -1.97 5.57 -9.27
N ILE A 192 -3.19 5.08 -8.98
CA ILE A 192 -4.22 5.85 -8.28
C ILE A 192 -3.74 6.29 -6.89
N ALA A 193 -3.02 5.42 -6.17
CA ALA A 193 -2.50 5.74 -4.84
C ALA A 193 -1.38 6.80 -4.84
N ASN A 194 -0.65 6.93 -5.95
CA ASN A 194 0.51 7.84 -6.05
C ASN A 194 0.31 9.04 -6.99
N ILE A 195 -0.85 9.18 -7.62
CA ILE A 195 -1.20 10.42 -8.34
C ILE A 195 -1.66 11.44 -7.30
N SER A 196 -0.80 12.33 -6.95
CA SER A 196 -1.05 13.50 -6.09
C SER A 196 -1.34 14.74 -6.91
#